data_cb82054d7271486361ca726429f871ad
#
_entry.id   cb82054d7271486361ca726429f871ad
#
_cell.length_a   1.000
_cell.length_b   1.000
_cell.length_c   1.000
_cell.angle_alpha   90.00
_cell.angle_beta   90.00
_cell.angle_gamma   90.00
#
_symmetry.space_group_name_H-M   'P 1'
#
loop_
_entity.id
_entity.type
_entity.pdbx_description
1 polymer ?
#
loop_
_entity_poly.entity_id
_entity_poly.type
_entity_poly.pdbx_seq_one_letter_code
_entity_poly.pdbx_strand_id
1 'polypeptide(L)'
;VVEDAYIKVHGLAPGLNYGMQAYEGMKAYRGPGDRDIYLFRPTDHAARMAASCATVSIPAIPAPTFLRAVNLAVARNAPLVPPHASPALLYIRPVAFACDAHLALTAPTKFRFAVYVAPATAYHGVSASAQDALVMERFDRAAPRGTGHAKIGGNYAPVIRWSDDAKARGFALTLHLDSATQSEVEEFSTSGFVGVRSVADGRRFVLTVPDSESIVPSVTSDSVLQLARARGWGVEKRRIHFSELRYFSEVFAVGTAAALVPIKSVTRESTGDKFVFNNEEPGPGPCATELTHALTDVLKGVAVDAFGWRNRVQDVPEIKVEDAGVATNKPHGHNKSSVYQRNVYARSMSVPMVQVKT
;
A
#
# COMPACT_ATOMS: atom_id res chain seq x y z
N VAL A 1 -6.63 -24.73 1.48
CA VAL A 1 -5.25 -24.30 1.25
C VAL A 1 -4.72 -25.05 0.04
N VAL A 2 -4.14 -24.33 -0.90
CA VAL A 2 -3.51 -24.92 -2.09
C VAL A 2 -2.03 -24.56 -2.03
N GLU A 3 -1.15 -25.53 -2.21
CA GLU A 3 0.30 -25.32 -2.17
C GLU A 3 0.88 -24.73 -3.46
N ASP A 4 0.08 -24.68 -4.53
CA ASP A 4 0.47 -24.16 -5.83
C ASP A 4 0.21 -22.63 -5.89
N ALA A 5 1.24 -21.87 -6.23
CA ALA A 5 1.14 -20.41 -6.43
C ALA A 5 0.37 -20.03 -7.71
N TYR A 6 0.12 -20.99 -8.61
CA TYR A 6 -0.56 -20.74 -9.88
C TYR A 6 -2.08 -20.89 -9.76
N ILE A 7 -2.80 -19.96 -10.39
CA ILE A 7 -4.24 -20.07 -10.57
C ILE A 7 -4.52 -20.44 -12.01
N LYS A 8 -5.17 -21.59 -12.24
CA LYS A 8 -5.69 -21.95 -13.55
C LYS A 8 -6.98 -21.16 -13.81
N VAL A 9 -7.00 -20.37 -14.88
CA VAL A 9 -8.12 -19.55 -15.32
C VAL A 9 -8.47 -19.91 -16.76
N HIS A 10 -9.77 -19.97 -17.06
CA HIS A 10 -10.21 -20.19 -18.44
C HIS A 10 -9.85 -18.96 -19.32
N GLY A 11 -9.40 -19.19 -20.56
CA GLY A 11 -8.97 -18.09 -21.45
C GLY A 11 -10.05 -17.04 -21.75
N LEU A 12 -11.33 -17.40 -21.65
CA LEU A 12 -12.47 -16.50 -21.86
C LEU A 12 -12.95 -15.82 -20.56
N ALA A 13 -12.23 -15.97 -19.45
CA ALA A 13 -12.65 -15.39 -18.16
C ALA A 13 -12.68 -13.86 -18.20
N PRO A 14 -13.76 -13.20 -17.68
CA PRO A 14 -13.87 -11.74 -17.68
C PRO A 14 -12.77 -11.06 -16.84
N GLY A 15 -12.26 -11.74 -15.79
CA GLY A 15 -11.12 -11.26 -15.05
C GLY A 15 -9.86 -11.10 -15.88
N LEU A 16 -9.68 -11.97 -16.88
CA LEU A 16 -8.55 -11.92 -17.82
C LEU A 16 -8.81 -10.97 -18.99
N ASN A 17 -10.02 -11.01 -19.59
CA ASN A 17 -10.32 -10.30 -20.82
C ASN A 17 -10.79 -8.85 -20.61
N TYR A 18 -11.46 -8.56 -19.48
CA TYR A 18 -12.07 -7.25 -19.21
C TYR A 18 -11.55 -6.59 -17.94
N GLY A 19 -10.53 -7.19 -17.27
CA GLY A 19 -10.02 -6.64 -16.02
C GLY A 19 -11.04 -6.66 -14.87
N MET A 20 -12.04 -7.56 -14.94
CA MET A 20 -13.04 -7.71 -13.87
C MET A 20 -12.40 -8.36 -12.66
N GLN A 21 -11.62 -7.55 -11.92
CA GLN A 21 -10.89 -7.95 -10.71
C GLN A 21 -10.78 -6.79 -9.72
N ALA A 22 -10.83 -7.13 -8.44
CA ALA A 22 -10.56 -6.24 -7.33
C ALA A 22 -9.48 -6.86 -6.44
N TYR A 23 -8.68 -6.03 -5.76
CA TYR A 23 -7.64 -6.52 -4.88
C TYR A 23 -7.45 -5.63 -3.65
N GLU A 24 -6.78 -6.19 -2.65
CA GLU A 24 -6.34 -5.47 -1.46
C GLU A 24 -4.83 -5.58 -1.26
N GLY A 25 -4.31 -4.71 -0.40
CA GLY A 25 -2.96 -4.77 0.10
C GLY A 25 -2.99 -4.55 1.61
N MET A 26 -2.57 -5.57 2.35
CA MET A 26 -2.54 -5.56 3.81
C MET A 26 -1.14 -5.94 4.30
N LYS A 27 -0.94 -5.84 5.59
CA LYS A 27 0.34 -6.19 6.22
C LYS A 27 0.14 -6.93 7.53
N ALA A 28 1.09 -7.83 7.82
CA ALA A 28 1.21 -8.47 9.11
C ALA A 28 2.63 -8.28 9.67
N TYR A 29 2.71 -8.24 11.00
CA TYR A 29 3.95 -8.09 11.74
C TYR A 29 4.02 -9.07 12.90
N ARG A 30 5.23 -9.46 13.28
CA ARG A 30 5.46 -10.12 14.56
C ARG A 30 5.44 -9.10 15.69
N GLY A 31 4.80 -9.47 16.78
CA GLY A 31 4.85 -8.74 18.04
C GLY A 31 6.15 -8.99 18.81
N PRO A 32 6.31 -8.31 19.97
CA PRO A 32 7.48 -8.48 20.82
C PRO A 32 7.73 -9.96 21.20
N GLY A 33 8.99 -10.36 21.13
CA GLY A 33 9.41 -11.73 21.42
C GLY A 33 9.03 -12.77 20.35
N ASP A 34 8.63 -12.34 19.16
CA ASP A 34 8.35 -13.16 17.97
C ASP A 34 7.25 -14.23 18.12
N ARG A 35 6.48 -14.20 19.22
CA ARG A 35 5.46 -15.20 19.51
C ARG A 35 4.16 -15.00 18.76
N ASP A 36 3.69 -13.77 18.73
CA ASP A 36 2.39 -13.40 18.14
C ASP A 36 2.55 -12.74 16.78
N ILE A 37 1.59 -12.96 15.92
CA ILE A 37 1.48 -12.29 14.62
C ILE A 37 0.20 -11.48 14.61
N TYR A 38 0.28 -10.25 14.10
CA TYR A 38 -0.83 -9.32 14.06
C TYR A 38 -1.11 -8.83 12.65
N LEU A 39 -2.39 -8.85 12.27
CA LEU A 39 -2.94 -8.20 11.09
C LEU A 39 -3.27 -6.74 11.44
N PHE A 40 -3.00 -5.82 10.52
CA PHE A 40 -3.35 -4.42 10.69
C PHE A 40 -4.70 -4.12 10.06
N ARG A 41 -5.69 -3.70 10.85
CA ARG A 41 -7.02 -3.21 10.46
C ARG A 41 -7.74 -4.11 9.42
N PRO A 42 -7.82 -5.42 9.61
CA PRO A 42 -8.35 -6.32 8.59
C PRO A 42 -9.82 -6.08 8.27
N THR A 43 -10.60 -5.55 9.19
CA THR A 43 -12.03 -5.23 8.99
C THR A 43 -12.21 -4.06 8.02
N ASP A 44 -11.38 -3.00 8.13
CA ASP A 44 -11.43 -1.87 7.21
C ASP A 44 -11.04 -2.30 5.78
N HIS A 45 -10.04 -3.18 5.67
CA HIS A 45 -9.66 -3.77 4.38
C HIS A 45 -10.76 -4.66 3.79
N ALA A 46 -11.50 -5.41 4.62
CA ALA A 46 -12.64 -6.18 4.16
C ALA A 46 -13.75 -5.29 3.59
N ALA A 47 -14.07 -4.18 4.27
CA ALA A 47 -15.05 -3.20 3.82
C ALA A 47 -14.63 -2.54 2.49
N ARG A 48 -13.36 -2.13 2.36
CA ARG A 48 -12.83 -1.53 1.13
C ARG A 48 -12.78 -2.54 -0.03
N MET A 49 -12.46 -3.81 0.24
CA MET A 49 -12.53 -4.89 -0.75
C MET A 49 -13.95 -5.08 -1.27
N ALA A 50 -14.96 -5.06 -0.38
CA ALA A 50 -16.37 -5.17 -0.77
C ALA A 50 -16.80 -4.01 -1.68
N ALA A 51 -16.42 -2.78 -1.35
CA ALA A 51 -16.69 -1.59 -2.19
C ALA A 51 -15.99 -1.71 -3.56
N SER A 52 -14.72 -2.13 -3.59
CA SER A 52 -13.98 -2.32 -4.84
C SER A 52 -14.58 -3.43 -5.72
N CYS A 53 -15.04 -4.52 -5.12
CA CYS A 53 -15.75 -5.59 -5.83
C CYS A 53 -17.04 -5.06 -6.48
N ALA A 54 -17.83 -4.30 -5.73
CA ALA A 54 -19.08 -3.72 -6.23
C ALA A 54 -18.85 -2.81 -7.45
N THR A 55 -17.78 -2.03 -7.46
CA THR A 55 -17.42 -1.14 -8.57
C THR A 55 -17.21 -1.89 -9.90
N VAL A 56 -16.76 -3.13 -9.87
CA VAL A 56 -16.51 -3.95 -11.07
C VAL A 56 -17.47 -5.15 -11.16
N SER A 57 -18.67 -5.03 -10.60
CA SER A 57 -19.74 -6.03 -10.67
C SER A 57 -19.34 -7.42 -10.13
N ILE A 58 -18.44 -7.48 -9.19
CA ILE A 58 -18.10 -8.68 -8.43
C ILE A 58 -18.96 -8.69 -7.16
N PRO A 59 -19.65 -9.78 -6.80
CA PRO A 59 -20.37 -9.87 -5.54
C PRO A 59 -19.42 -9.62 -4.35
N ALA A 60 -19.90 -8.84 -3.39
CA ALA A 60 -19.12 -8.54 -2.18
C ALA A 60 -18.75 -9.84 -1.43
N ILE A 61 -17.48 -9.96 -1.09
CA ILE A 61 -17.00 -11.07 -0.25
C ILE A 61 -17.49 -10.79 1.17
N PRO A 62 -18.25 -11.70 1.80
CA PRO A 62 -18.67 -11.52 3.19
C PRO A 62 -17.47 -11.28 4.11
N ALA A 63 -17.55 -10.27 4.97
CA ALA A 63 -16.45 -9.90 5.87
C ALA A 63 -15.90 -11.10 6.69
N PRO A 64 -16.73 -11.99 7.27
CA PRO A 64 -16.21 -13.18 7.96
C PRO A 64 -15.38 -14.10 7.05
N THR A 65 -15.79 -14.27 5.78
CA THR A 65 -15.04 -15.06 4.79
C THR A 65 -13.71 -14.43 4.47
N PHE A 66 -13.69 -13.12 4.24
CA PHE A 66 -12.46 -12.35 3.99
C PHE A 66 -11.47 -12.48 5.17
N LEU A 67 -11.95 -12.20 6.38
CA LEU A 67 -11.13 -12.25 7.61
C LEU A 67 -10.57 -13.64 7.84
N ARG A 68 -11.39 -14.70 7.71
CA ARG A 68 -10.95 -16.08 7.86
C ARG A 68 -9.91 -16.48 6.82
N ALA A 69 -10.08 -16.09 5.56
CA ALA A 69 -9.13 -16.40 4.49
C ALA A 69 -7.78 -15.71 4.71
N VAL A 70 -7.79 -14.43 5.09
CA VAL A 70 -6.58 -13.67 5.42
C VAL A 70 -5.86 -14.28 6.63
N ASN A 71 -6.59 -14.57 7.72
CA ASN A 71 -6.03 -15.21 8.90
C ASN A 71 -5.37 -16.55 8.55
N LEU A 72 -6.07 -17.40 7.81
CA LEU A 72 -5.57 -18.72 7.41
C LEU A 72 -4.32 -18.60 6.51
N ALA A 73 -4.31 -17.65 5.57
CA ALA A 73 -3.16 -17.42 4.70
C ALA A 73 -1.92 -17.02 5.52
N VAL A 74 -2.06 -16.16 6.50
CA VAL A 74 -0.94 -15.75 7.36
C VAL A 74 -0.53 -16.85 8.32
N ALA A 75 -1.48 -17.51 8.97
CA ALA A 75 -1.20 -18.61 9.91
C ALA A 75 -0.42 -19.75 9.26
N ARG A 76 -0.82 -20.17 8.05
CA ARG A 76 -0.16 -21.24 7.29
C ARG A 76 1.20 -20.85 6.72
N ASN A 77 1.48 -19.56 6.67
CA ASN A 77 2.75 -18.98 6.21
C ASN A 77 3.48 -18.21 7.33
N ALA A 78 3.21 -18.53 8.58
CA ALA A 78 3.81 -17.89 9.74
C ALA A 78 5.35 -17.85 9.71
N PRO A 79 6.08 -18.86 9.21
CA PRO A 79 7.54 -18.80 9.05
C PRO A 79 8.03 -17.67 8.13
N LEU A 80 7.19 -17.23 7.19
CA LEU A 80 7.52 -16.13 6.26
C LEU A 80 7.33 -14.74 6.89
N VAL A 81 6.68 -14.63 8.04
CA VAL A 81 6.54 -13.34 8.73
C VAL A 81 7.89 -12.93 9.30
N PRO A 82 8.47 -11.81 8.86
CA PRO A 82 9.79 -11.38 9.33
C PRO A 82 9.84 -11.23 10.85
N PRO A 83 11.02 -11.45 11.47
CA PRO A 83 11.21 -11.25 12.91
C PRO A 83 10.83 -9.85 13.36
N HIS A 84 10.42 -9.70 14.63
CA HIS A 84 10.03 -8.42 15.22
C HIS A 84 11.10 -7.32 15.06
N ALA A 85 12.37 -7.66 15.22
CA ALA A 85 13.48 -6.72 15.06
C ALA A 85 13.70 -6.27 13.60
N SER A 86 13.18 -7.02 12.61
CA SER A 86 13.32 -6.68 11.20
C SER A 86 12.46 -5.47 10.82
N PRO A 87 12.93 -4.56 9.96
CA PRO A 87 12.09 -3.52 9.36
C PRO A 87 11.10 -4.07 8.31
N ALA A 88 11.27 -5.32 7.88
CA ALA A 88 10.42 -5.96 6.90
C ALA A 88 9.05 -6.35 7.49
N LEU A 89 8.13 -6.66 6.60
CA LEU A 89 6.76 -7.07 6.92
C LEU A 89 6.33 -8.27 6.07
N LEU A 90 5.27 -8.95 6.45
CA LEU A 90 4.56 -9.84 5.54
C LEU A 90 3.50 -9.05 4.80
N TYR A 91 3.66 -8.92 3.48
CA TYR A 91 2.65 -8.33 2.61
C TYR A 91 1.58 -9.36 2.29
N ILE A 92 0.32 -8.96 2.36
CA ILE A 92 -0.85 -9.80 2.11
C ILE A 92 -1.60 -9.22 0.92
N ARG A 93 -1.87 -10.05 -0.10
CA ARG A 93 -2.57 -9.71 -1.33
C ARG A 93 -3.85 -10.51 -1.50
N PRO A 94 -4.98 -10.08 -0.93
CA PRO A 94 -6.30 -10.56 -1.34
C PRO A 94 -6.62 -10.12 -2.77
N VAL A 95 -7.19 -11.02 -3.57
CA VAL A 95 -7.65 -10.73 -4.93
C VAL A 95 -8.92 -11.49 -5.24
N ALA A 96 -9.90 -10.82 -5.87
CA ALA A 96 -11.13 -11.42 -6.39
C ALA A 96 -11.26 -11.12 -7.87
N PHE A 97 -11.75 -12.08 -8.65
CA PHE A 97 -11.94 -11.91 -10.10
C PHE A 97 -12.98 -12.88 -10.64
N ALA A 98 -13.62 -12.49 -11.75
CA ALA A 98 -14.52 -13.37 -12.50
C ALA A 98 -13.72 -14.41 -13.29
N CYS A 99 -14.11 -15.69 -13.22
CA CYS A 99 -13.28 -16.80 -13.69
C CYS A 99 -14.00 -17.83 -14.60
N ASP A 100 -15.28 -17.65 -14.91
CA ASP A 100 -16.01 -18.53 -15.82
C ASP A 100 -15.66 -18.28 -17.30
N ALA A 101 -16.06 -19.22 -18.17
CA ALA A 101 -15.90 -19.12 -19.62
C ALA A 101 -16.99 -18.23 -20.21
N HIS A 102 -16.82 -16.89 -20.09
CA HIS A 102 -17.87 -15.92 -20.38
C HIS A 102 -17.32 -14.67 -21.07
N LEU A 103 -17.48 -14.57 -22.40
CA LEU A 103 -17.08 -13.37 -23.16
C LEU A 103 -18.18 -12.32 -23.33
N ALA A 104 -19.44 -12.65 -23.04
CA ALA A 104 -20.50 -11.67 -23.15
C ALA A 104 -20.34 -10.58 -22.07
N LEU A 105 -20.65 -9.32 -22.40
CA LEU A 105 -20.66 -8.21 -21.47
C LEU A 105 -21.93 -8.22 -20.59
N THR A 106 -22.14 -9.34 -19.92
CA THR A 106 -23.21 -9.55 -18.95
C THR A 106 -22.59 -10.06 -17.63
N ALA A 107 -23.37 -10.11 -16.56
CA ALA A 107 -22.86 -10.53 -15.25
C ALA A 107 -22.37 -11.99 -15.31
N PRO A 108 -21.11 -12.29 -14.98
CA PRO A 108 -20.61 -13.65 -14.86
C PRO A 108 -21.20 -14.35 -13.62
N THR A 109 -21.13 -15.69 -13.61
CA THR A 109 -21.72 -16.51 -12.54
C THR A 109 -20.69 -17.12 -11.62
N LYS A 110 -19.40 -17.14 -12.01
CA LYS A 110 -18.34 -17.75 -11.21
C LYS A 110 -17.24 -16.76 -10.90
N PHE A 111 -16.94 -16.66 -9.63
CA PHE A 111 -15.90 -15.79 -9.11
C PHE A 111 -14.90 -16.61 -8.29
N ARG A 112 -13.69 -16.09 -8.20
CA ARG A 112 -12.64 -16.69 -7.35
C ARG A 112 -12.10 -15.61 -6.43
N PHE A 113 -11.94 -15.99 -5.16
CA PHE A 113 -11.23 -15.21 -4.16
C PHE A 113 -9.99 -15.97 -3.72
N ALA A 114 -8.83 -15.31 -3.72
CA ALA A 114 -7.56 -15.86 -3.29
C ALA A 114 -6.80 -14.87 -2.42
N VAL A 115 -5.97 -15.38 -1.51
CA VAL A 115 -5.10 -14.57 -0.67
C VAL A 115 -3.67 -15.10 -0.78
N TYR A 116 -2.77 -14.23 -1.25
CA TYR A 116 -1.33 -14.48 -1.30
C TYR A 116 -0.62 -13.74 -0.20
N VAL A 117 0.52 -14.26 0.23
CA VAL A 117 1.41 -13.59 1.17
C VAL A 117 2.84 -13.66 0.66
N ALA A 118 3.63 -12.62 0.90
CA ALA A 118 5.04 -12.58 0.57
C ALA A 118 5.79 -11.68 1.56
N PRO A 119 6.99 -12.07 2.03
CA PRO A 119 7.86 -11.15 2.74
C PRO A 119 8.18 -9.95 1.84
N ALA A 120 8.11 -8.76 2.42
CA ALA A 120 8.47 -7.53 1.74
C ALA A 120 9.33 -6.68 2.66
N THR A 121 10.39 -6.10 2.13
CA THR A 121 11.03 -4.96 2.77
C THR A 121 10.08 -3.79 2.69
N ALA A 122 9.98 -2.98 3.75
CA ALA A 122 9.27 -1.72 3.66
C ALA A 122 9.84 -0.98 2.44
N TYR A 123 9.01 -0.75 1.43
CA TYR A 123 9.35 0.11 0.30
C TYR A 123 9.70 1.47 0.90
N HIS A 124 10.98 1.87 0.88
CA HIS A 124 11.45 3.02 1.61
C HIS A 124 11.34 2.84 3.15
N GLY A 125 12.28 2.18 3.79
CA GLY A 125 12.36 2.09 5.27
C GLY A 125 12.32 3.48 5.92
N VAL A 126 12.26 3.52 7.25
CA VAL A 126 12.25 4.78 8.07
C VAL A 126 13.42 5.74 7.72
N SER A 127 14.43 5.25 7.01
CA SER A 127 15.56 6.02 6.48
C SER A 127 15.41 6.39 4.99
N ALA A 128 14.22 6.30 4.41
CA ALA A 128 14.03 6.68 3.02
C ALA A 128 14.30 8.18 2.87
N SER A 129 15.26 8.51 2.05
CA SER A 129 15.48 9.88 1.60
C SER A 129 14.19 10.46 1.02
N ALA A 130 13.95 11.73 1.26
CA ALA A 130 12.80 12.40 0.70
C ALA A 130 12.83 12.34 -0.84
N GLN A 131 11.69 12.08 -1.46
CA GLN A 131 11.56 11.74 -2.87
C GLN A 131 11.04 12.92 -3.70
N ASP A 132 11.55 13.06 -4.91
CA ASP A 132 11.03 14.01 -5.89
C ASP A 132 9.81 13.42 -6.61
N ALA A 133 8.75 14.22 -6.77
CA ALA A 133 7.52 13.83 -7.44
C ALA A 133 7.22 14.71 -8.65
N LEU A 134 6.66 14.11 -9.69
CA LEU A 134 6.23 14.81 -10.92
C LEU A 134 4.70 14.90 -10.95
N VAL A 135 4.15 16.06 -11.29
CA VAL A 135 2.72 16.16 -11.63
C VAL A 135 2.48 15.48 -12.98
N MET A 136 1.59 14.49 -12.98
CA MET A 136 1.28 13.74 -14.19
C MET A 136 0.18 14.44 -14.99
N GLU A 137 0.56 15.31 -15.90
CA GLU A 137 -0.36 16.10 -16.73
C GLU A 137 -0.79 15.40 -18.02
N ARG A 138 -0.11 14.32 -18.38
CA ARG A 138 -0.35 13.60 -19.67
C ARG A 138 -1.29 12.41 -19.52
N PHE A 139 -1.77 12.12 -18.32
CA PHE A 139 -2.62 10.99 -18.04
C PHE A 139 -3.45 11.22 -16.77
N ASP A 140 -4.75 11.10 -16.88
CA ASP A 140 -5.69 11.15 -15.76
C ASP A 140 -5.84 9.75 -15.16
N ARG A 141 -5.45 9.58 -13.90
CA ARG A 141 -5.61 8.32 -13.17
C ARG A 141 -7.07 8.01 -12.87
N ALA A 142 -7.86 9.04 -12.65
CA ALA A 142 -9.25 8.96 -12.23
C ALA A 142 -10.06 10.11 -12.84
N ALA A 143 -11.37 9.95 -12.88
CA ALA A 143 -12.30 10.99 -13.28
C ALA A 143 -13.48 11.04 -12.30
N PRO A 144 -14.14 12.20 -12.13
CA PRO A 144 -15.38 12.31 -11.38
C PRO A 144 -16.40 11.27 -11.88
N ARG A 145 -17.05 10.56 -10.97
CA ARG A 145 -17.99 9.45 -11.29
C ARG A 145 -17.36 8.27 -12.05
N GLY A 146 -16.03 8.17 -12.05
CA GLY A 146 -15.28 7.02 -12.56
C GLY A 146 -14.98 5.99 -11.47
N THR A 147 -13.94 5.20 -11.69
CA THR A 147 -13.57 4.08 -10.81
C THR A 147 -12.35 4.38 -9.91
N GLY A 148 -11.87 5.62 -9.90
CA GLY A 148 -10.61 6.00 -9.22
C GLY A 148 -10.56 5.65 -7.72
N HIS A 149 -11.71 5.67 -7.04
CA HIS A 149 -11.87 5.32 -5.63
C HIS A 149 -11.71 3.82 -5.32
N ALA A 150 -11.76 2.95 -6.32
CA ALA A 150 -11.73 1.51 -6.12
C ALA A 150 -10.33 0.92 -6.32
N LYS A 151 -10.00 -0.13 -5.55
CA LYS A 151 -8.77 -0.90 -5.74
C LYS A 151 -8.98 -2.01 -6.76
N ILE A 152 -8.94 -1.64 -8.03
CA ILE A 152 -9.15 -2.53 -9.19
C ILE A 152 -7.96 -2.46 -10.14
N GLY A 153 -7.65 -3.55 -10.83
CA GLY A 153 -6.47 -3.62 -11.70
C GLY A 153 -6.46 -2.58 -12.82
N GLY A 154 -7.63 -2.22 -13.34
CA GLY A 154 -7.79 -1.21 -14.38
C GLY A 154 -7.31 0.20 -14.00
N ASN A 155 -7.28 0.55 -12.70
CA ASN A 155 -6.77 1.84 -12.24
C ASN A 155 -5.23 1.84 -12.07
N TYR A 156 -4.58 0.67 -12.06
CA TYR A 156 -3.14 0.58 -11.80
C TYR A 156 -2.33 0.22 -13.05
N ALA A 157 -2.85 -0.68 -13.89
CA ALA A 157 -2.13 -1.09 -15.09
C ALA A 157 -1.78 0.09 -16.02
N PRO A 158 -2.69 1.03 -16.32
CA PRO A 158 -2.37 2.18 -17.17
C PRO A 158 -1.33 3.14 -16.60
N VAL A 159 -1.19 3.19 -15.27
CA VAL A 159 -0.26 4.10 -14.57
C VAL A 159 1.20 3.66 -14.72
N ILE A 160 1.46 2.37 -14.94
CA ILE A 160 2.82 1.78 -14.91
C ILE A 160 3.75 2.50 -15.89
N ARG A 161 3.36 2.66 -17.15
CA ARG A 161 4.20 3.31 -18.17
C ARG A 161 4.56 4.75 -17.83
N TRP A 162 3.65 5.46 -17.19
CA TRP A 162 3.85 6.86 -16.79
C TRP A 162 4.75 6.99 -15.56
N SER A 163 4.59 6.05 -14.63
CA SER A 163 5.49 5.95 -13.47
C SER A 163 6.91 5.58 -13.91
N ASP A 164 7.06 4.72 -14.91
CA ASP A 164 8.37 4.33 -15.43
C ASP A 164 9.02 5.48 -16.24
N ASP A 165 8.25 6.24 -17.03
CA ASP A 165 8.71 7.46 -17.68
C ASP A 165 9.22 8.49 -16.64
N ALA A 166 8.43 8.76 -15.61
CA ALA A 166 8.83 9.67 -14.53
C ALA A 166 10.12 9.20 -13.81
N LYS A 167 10.25 7.90 -13.52
CA LYS A 167 11.46 7.34 -12.91
C LYS A 167 12.68 7.47 -13.80
N ALA A 168 12.54 7.24 -15.11
CA ALA A 168 13.65 7.41 -16.07
C ALA A 168 14.14 8.87 -16.10
N ARG A 169 13.32 9.82 -15.67
CA ARG A 169 13.61 11.25 -15.59
C ARG A 169 14.00 11.71 -14.17
N GLY A 170 14.17 10.77 -13.24
CA GLY A 170 14.66 11.02 -11.89
C GLY A 170 13.56 11.29 -10.83
N PHE A 171 12.29 11.17 -11.18
CA PHE A 171 11.18 11.31 -10.23
C PHE A 171 10.75 9.94 -9.70
N ALA A 172 10.71 9.80 -8.38
CA ALA A 172 10.32 8.53 -7.75
C ALA A 172 8.82 8.25 -7.79
N LEU A 173 8.00 9.31 -7.82
CA LEU A 173 6.54 9.26 -7.73
C LEU A 173 5.88 10.21 -8.74
N THR A 174 4.63 9.91 -9.08
CA THR A 174 3.78 10.84 -9.84
C THR A 174 2.59 11.27 -8.98
N LEU A 175 2.33 12.59 -8.96
CA LEU A 175 1.17 13.20 -8.32
C LEU A 175 0.09 13.45 -9.38
N HIS A 176 -1.14 13.08 -9.10
CA HIS A 176 -2.29 13.34 -9.96
C HIS A 176 -3.12 14.48 -9.42
N LEU A 177 -3.56 15.35 -10.31
CA LEU A 177 -4.54 16.38 -10.06
C LEU A 177 -5.91 15.94 -10.60
N ASP A 178 -6.95 16.67 -10.26
CA ASP A 178 -8.29 16.42 -10.78
C ASP A 178 -8.32 16.48 -12.32
N SER A 179 -9.04 15.56 -12.95
CA SER A 179 -9.09 15.46 -14.41
C SER A 179 -9.88 16.59 -15.10
N ALA A 180 -10.73 17.29 -14.36
CA ALA A 180 -11.58 18.33 -14.94
C ALA A 180 -10.86 19.66 -15.11
N THR A 181 -10.07 20.06 -14.12
CA THR A 181 -9.44 21.39 -14.10
C THR A 181 -7.92 21.36 -13.98
N GLN A 182 -7.34 20.21 -13.63
CA GLN A 182 -5.91 20.04 -13.36
C GLN A 182 -5.39 21.09 -12.33
N SER A 183 -6.23 21.40 -11.36
CA SER A 183 -5.94 22.43 -10.36
C SER A 183 -6.03 21.96 -8.91
N GLU A 184 -6.71 20.84 -8.65
CA GLU A 184 -6.88 20.29 -7.31
C GLU A 184 -6.04 19.01 -7.12
N VAL A 185 -5.35 18.92 -5.99
CA VAL A 185 -4.54 17.73 -5.65
C VAL A 185 -5.45 16.57 -5.30
N GLU A 186 -5.20 15.41 -5.92
CA GLU A 186 -5.88 14.16 -5.58
C GLU A 186 -4.96 13.21 -4.81
N GLU A 187 -4.23 12.34 -5.48
CA GLU A 187 -3.34 11.39 -4.82
C GLU A 187 -2.12 11.06 -5.70
N PHE A 188 -1.12 10.44 -5.10
CA PHE A 188 -0.03 9.85 -5.88
C PHE A 188 -0.51 8.58 -6.58
N SER A 189 0.18 8.14 -7.62
CA SER A 189 -0.21 6.97 -8.43
C SER A 189 -0.54 5.71 -7.63
N THR A 190 0.09 5.51 -6.47
CA THR A 190 -0.04 4.28 -5.66
C THR A 190 -0.31 4.54 -4.18
N SER A 191 -0.44 5.81 -3.76
CA SER A 191 -0.53 6.22 -2.35
C SER A 191 -1.29 7.53 -2.19
N GLY A 192 -1.89 7.73 -1.02
CA GLY A 192 -2.60 8.97 -0.69
C GLY A 192 -1.64 10.13 -0.44
N PHE A 193 -2.13 11.34 -0.60
CA PHE A 193 -1.41 12.59 -0.33
C PHE A 193 -1.72 13.09 1.08
N VAL A 194 -0.71 13.58 1.80
CA VAL A 194 -0.85 14.34 3.05
C VAL A 194 0.07 15.55 3.00
N GLY A 195 -0.51 16.74 3.10
CA GLY A 195 0.22 17.98 3.29
C GLY A 195 0.23 18.40 4.77
N VAL A 196 1.30 18.98 5.25
CA VAL A 196 1.50 19.40 6.64
C VAL A 196 1.83 20.86 6.73
N ARG A 197 1.15 21.58 7.60
CA ARG A 197 1.51 22.94 8.00
C ARG A 197 1.99 22.90 9.44
N SER A 198 3.17 23.47 9.70
CA SER A 198 3.67 23.67 11.06
C SER A 198 2.95 24.88 11.68
N VAL A 199 2.55 24.74 12.94
CA VAL A 199 2.04 25.86 13.74
C VAL A 199 3.22 26.62 14.34
N ALA A 200 3.02 27.90 14.67
CA ALA A 200 4.08 28.84 15.06
C ALA A 200 5.02 28.39 16.20
N ASP A 201 4.63 27.43 17.03
CA ASP A 201 5.47 26.85 18.07
C ASP A 201 6.41 25.71 17.58
N GLY A 202 6.31 25.32 16.29
CA GLY A 202 7.10 24.24 15.67
C GLY A 202 6.84 22.84 16.23
N ARG A 203 5.91 22.70 17.19
CA ARG A 203 5.61 21.42 17.89
C ARG A 203 4.24 20.86 17.56
N ARG A 204 3.38 21.65 16.96
CA ARG A 204 2.03 21.28 16.52
C ARG A 204 1.92 21.38 15.02
N PHE A 205 1.14 20.47 14.45
CA PHE A 205 0.97 20.38 13.01
C PHE A 205 -0.52 20.38 12.66
N VAL A 206 -0.81 20.80 11.43
CA VAL A 206 -2.11 20.62 10.79
C VAL A 206 -1.89 19.74 9.56
N LEU A 207 -2.46 18.54 9.58
CA LEU A 207 -2.43 17.62 8.45
C LEU A 207 -3.64 17.88 7.56
N THR A 208 -3.41 18.04 6.28
CA THR A 208 -4.46 18.25 5.28
C THR A 208 -4.42 17.12 4.25
N VAL A 209 -5.56 16.48 4.01
CA VAL A 209 -5.73 15.46 2.98
C VAL A 209 -6.80 15.89 1.98
N PRO A 210 -6.68 15.46 0.71
CA PRO A 210 -7.69 15.74 -0.30
C PRO A 210 -9.05 15.13 0.06
N ASP A 211 -10.12 15.89 -0.20
CA ASP A 211 -11.49 15.40 -0.19
C ASP A 211 -11.98 15.28 -1.64
N SER A 212 -11.86 14.09 -2.19
CA SER A 212 -12.22 13.77 -3.57
C SER A 212 -12.89 12.40 -3.64
N GLU A 213 -13.92 12.28 -4.46
CA GLU A 213 -14.56 10.98 -4.77
C GLU A 213 -13.72 10.12 -5.72
N SER A 214 -12.66 10.67 -6.30
CA SER A 214 -11.78 9.99 -7.27
C SER A 214 -10.61 9.25 -6.61
N ILE A 215 -10.37 9.45 -5.31
CA ILE A 215 -9.23 8.84 -4.60
C ILE A 215 -9.60 7.59 -3.82
N VAL A 216 -8.62 6.69 -3.64
CA VAL A 216 -8.82 5.48 -2.84
C VAL A 216 -8.92 5.84 -1.35
N PRO A 217 -9.97 5.40 -0.61
CA PRO A 217 -10.04 5.55 0.85
C PRO A 217 -8.87 4.81 1.52
N SER A 218 -7.84 5.55 1.90
CA SER A 218 -6.61 4.98 2.42
C SER A 218 -6.73 4.64 3.91
N VAL A 219 -6.65 3.34 4.24
CA VAL A 219 -6.61 2.86 5.64
C VAL A 219 -5.38 3.41 6.36
N THR A 220 -4.25 3.54 5.69
CA THR A 220 -3.03 4.08 6.31
C THR A 220 -3.15 5.59 6.52
N SER A 221 -3.70 6.35 5.57
CA SER A 221 -3.95 7.79 5.77
C SER A 221 -4.87 8.02 6.96
N ASP A 222 -5.97 7.28 7.04
CA ASP A 222 -6.91 7.39 8.17
C ASP A 222 -6.22 7.09 9.51
N SER A 223 -5.36 6.07 9.57
CA SER A 223 -4.59 5.76 10.79
C SER A 223 -3.63 6.90 11.17
N VAL A 224 -2.94 7.49 10.20
CA VAL A 224 -2.06 8.64 10.41
C VAL A 224 -2.84 9.85 10.95
N LEU A 225 -4.04 10.11 10.40
CA LEU A 225 -4.89 11.20 10.88
C LEU A 225 -5.43 10.93 12.30
N GLN A 226 -5.74 9.69 12.65
CA GLN A 226 -6.13 9.33 14.02
C GLN A 226 -4.97 9.53 15.01
N LEU A 227 -3.75 9.15 14.63
CA LEU A 227 -2.54 9.41 15.43
C LEU A 227 -2.28 10.91 15.63
N ALA A 228 -2.49 11.71 14.60
CA ALA A 228 -2.36 13.17 14.67
C ALA A 228 -3.40 13.77 15.65
N ARG A 229 -4.66 13.36 15.55
CA ARG A 229 -5.72 13.80 16.49
C ARG A 229 -5.41 13.41 17.93
N ALA A 230 -4.91 12.19 18.17
CA ALA A 230 -4.53 11.73 19.49
C ALA A 230 -3.39 12.56 20.12
N ARG A 231 -2.61 13.29 19.30
CA ARG A 231 -1.58 14.25 19.72
C ARG A 231 -2.09 15.68 19.89
N GLY A 232 -3.39 15.90 19.66
CA GLY A 232 -3.96 17.25 19.66
C GLY A 232 -3.58 18.08 18.43
N TRP A 233 -3.11 17.44 17.35
CA TRP A 233 -2.81 18.12 16.09
C TRP A 233 -4.08 18.33 15.26
N GLY A 234 -4.06 19.39 14.44
CA GLY A 234 -5.16 19.66 13.52
C GLY A 234 -5.22 18.65 12.38
N VAL A 235 -6.44 18.34 11.94
CA VAL A 235 -6.67 17.48 10.77
C VAL A 235 -7.77 18.09 9.92
N GLU A 236 -7.46 18.32 8.66
CA GLU A 236 -8.38 18.86 7.65
C GLU A 236 -8.57 17.85 6.53
N LYS A 237 -9.81 17.62 6.13
CA LYS A 237 -10.14 16.91 4.89
C LYS A 237 -10.90 17.88 4.01
N ARG A 238 -10.30 18.34 2.91
CA ARG A 238 -10.84 19.34 2.02
C ARG A 238 -10.21 19.29 0.64
N ARG A 239 -10.77 19.98 -0.31
CA ARG A 239 -10.09 20.24 -1.59
C ARG A 239 -8.81 21.05 -1.33
N ILE A 240 -7.75 20.71 -2.06
CA ILE A 240 -6.42 21.35 -1.97
C ILE A 240 -6.08 21.86 -3.35
N HIS A 241 -6.05 23.18 -3.54
CA HIS A 241 -5.60 23.74 -4.80
C HIS A 241 -4.09 23.54 -4.97
N PHE A 242 -3.64 23.19 -6.17
CA PHE A 242 -2.22 22.90 -6.44
C PHE A 242 -1.28 24.03 -5.97
N SER A 243 -1.68 25.28 -6.14
CA SER A 243 -0.89 26.43 -5.68
C SER A 243 -0.72 26.52 -4.16
N GLU A 244 -1.56 25.80 -3.37
CA GLU A 244 -1.42 25.76 -1.91
C GLU A 244 -0.24 24.92 -1.44
N LEU A 245 0.36 24.10 -2.32
CA LEU A 245 1.54 23.29 -2.00
C LEU A 245 2.67 24.14 -1.39
N ARG A 246 2.78 25.41 -1.79
CA ARG A 246 3.75 26.37 -1.24
C ARG A 246 3.61 26.67 0.25
N TYR A 247 2.46 26.37 0.83
CA TYR A 247 2.16 26.63 2.24
C TYR A 247 2.38 25.43 3.14
N PHE A 248 2.69 24.26 2.57
CA PHE A 248 3.03 23.09 3.35
C PHE A 248 4.51 23.09 3.70
N SER A 249 4.81 22.83 4.98
CA SER A 249 6.17 22.62 5.46
C SER A 249 6.69 21.21 5.13
N GLU A 250 5.79 20.22 5.12
CA GLU A 250 6.07 18.84 4.72
C GLU A 250 4.96 18.31 3.83
N VAL A 251 5.33 17.42 2.91
CA VAL A 251 4.40 16.57 2.16
C VAL A 251 4.88 15.13 2.26
N PHE A 252 3.96 14.19 2.43
CA PHE A 252 4.31 12.78 2.35
C PHE A 252 3.23 11.96 1.65
N ALA A 253 3.68 10.93 0.97
CA ALA A 253 2.82 9.92 0.37
C ALA A 253 2.55 8.81 1.38
N VAL A 254 1.30 8.33 1.47
CA VAL A 254 0.89 7.37 2.48
C VAL A 254 0.28 6.13 1.84
N GLY A 255 0.84 4.94 2.15
CA GLY A 255 0.37 3.69 1.58
C GLY A 255 0.69 2.46 2.42
N THR A 256 0.11 1.31 2.05
CA THR A 256 0.32 0.06 2.79
C THR A 256 1.78 -0.40 2.75
N ALA A 257 2.41 -0.35 1.58
CA ALA A 257 3.76 -0.90 1.41
C ALA A 257 4.84 -0.03 2.07
N ALA A 258 4.69 1.30 2.00
CA ALA A 258 5.74 2.26 2.38
C ALA A 258 5.45 3.02 3.68
N ALA A 259 4.28 2.80 4.30
CA ALA A 259 3.77 3.60 5.42
C ALA A 259 3.74 5.10 5.06
N LEU A 260 4.77 5.88 5.41
CA LEU A 260 4.93 7.28 5.04
C LEU A 260 6.21 7.45 4.21
N VAL A 261 6.09 8.10 3.05
CA VAL A 261 7.22 8.45 2.18
C VAL A 261 7.33 9.96 2.12
N PRO A 262 8.37 10.57 2.69
CA PRO A 262 8.58 12.01 2.60
C PRO A 262 8.76 12.45 1.14
N ILE A 263 8.16 13.57 0.77
CA ILE A 263 8.31 14.20 -0.53
C ILE A 263 9.25 15.40 -0.40
N LYS A 264 10.32 15.40 -1.17
CA LYS A 264 11.29 16.48 -1.23
C LYS A 264 10.77 17.64 -2.07
N SER A 265 10.25 17.31 -3.26
CA SER A 265 9.68 18.32 -4.13
C SER A 265 8.54 17.76 -4.99
N VAL A 266 7.67 18.67 -5.43
CA VAL A 266 6.67 18.42 -6.48
C VAL A 266 6.93 19.38 -7.63
N THR A 267 7.14 18.83 -8.83
CA THR A 267 7.40 19.60 -10.05
C THR A 267 6.23 19.48 -11.02
N ARG A 268 5.76 20.60 -11.55
CA ARG A 268 4.80 20.71 -12.66
C ARG A 268 5.48 21.32 -13.87
N GLU A 269 5.61 20.57 -14.96
CA GLU A 269 6.43 20.99 -16.09
C GLU A 269 5.78 22.05 -16.97
N SER A 270 4.47 21.96 -17.18
CA SER A 270 3.75 22.90 -18.05
C SER A 270 3.83 24.36 -17.56
N THR A 271 3.91 24.55 -16.24
CA THR A 271 4.00 25.88 -15.61
C THR A 271 5.39 26.24 -15.12
N GLY A 272 6.31 25.25 -15.08
CA GLY A 272 7.63 25.40 -14.49
C GLY A 272 7.63 25.48 -12.96
N ASP A 273 6.50 25.22 -12.31
CA ASP A 273 6.39 25.25 -10.85
C ASP A 273 7.18 24.10 -10.20
N LYS A 274 7.93 24.43 -9.15
CA LYS A 274 8.57 23.44 -8.28
C LYS A 274 8.41 23.87 -6.83
N PHE A 275 7.64 23.09 -6.08
CA PHE A 275 7.49 23.27 -4.63
C PHE A 275 8.44 22.33 -3.91
N VAL A 276 9.25 22.88 -3.00
CA VAL A 276 10.25 22.13 -2.21
C VAL A 276 9.83 22.17 -0.76
N PHE A 277 9.87 21.01 -0.09
CA PHE A 277 9.44 20.82 1.29
C PHE A 277 10.62 20.45 2.17
N ASN A 278 10.59 20.87 3.44
CA ASN A 278 11.63 20.57 4.44
C ASN A 278 13.05 20.95 3.94
N ASN A 279 13.23 22.22 3.60
CA ASN A 279 14.44 22.73 2.94
C ASN A 279 15.74 22.63 3.78
N GLU A 280 15.64 22.42 5.10
CA GLU A 280 16.77 22.51 6.03
C GLU A 280 17.51 21.17 6.21
N GLU A 281 16.84 20.04 5.94
CA GLU A 281 17.41 18.71 6.14
C GLU A 281 17.08 17.77 4.95
N PRO A 282 18.01 16.93 4.50
CA PRO A 282 17.78 16.01 3.37
C PRO A 282 16.93 14.78 3.70
N GLY A 283 16.23 14.77 4.84
CA GLY A 283 15.46 13.64 5.37
C GLY A 283 13.95 13.90 5.49
N PRO A 284 13.24 13.03 6.21
CA PRO A 284 11.86 13.27 6.60
C PRO A 284 11.78 14.46 7.57
N GLY A 285 10.75 15.27 7.43
CA GLY A 285 10.48 16.34 8.39
C GLY A 285 10.03 15.80 9.76
N PRO A 286 9.94 16.68 10.77
CA PRO A 286 9.62 16.28 12.14
C PRO A 286 8.24 15.61 12.27
N CYS A 287 7.22 16.09 11.54
CA CYS A 287 5.89 15.49 11.56
C CYS A 287 5.90 14.08 10.95
N ALA A 288 6.52 13.91 9.77
CA ALA A 288 6.62 12.60 9.11
C ALA A 288 7.40 11.61 9.97
N THR A 289 8.48 12.03 10.61
CA THR A 289 9.31 11.22 11.51
C THR A 289 8.50 10.73 12.71
N GLU A 290 7.82 11.64 13.42
CA GLU A 290 7.04 11.31 14.61
C GLU A 290 5.88 10.35 14.29
N LEU A 291 5.14 10.60 13.21
CA LEU A 291 4.03 9.74 12.79
C LEU A 291 4.49 8.38 12.29
N THR A 292 5.65 8.30 11.63
CA THR A 292 6.25 7.02 11.20
C THR A 292 6.61 6.16 12.40
N HIS A 293 7.26 6.73 13.40
CA HIS A 293 7.61 6.02 14.64
C HIS A 293 6.34 5.57 15.36
N ALA A 294 5.39 6.47 15.57
CA ALA A 294 4.15 6.17 16.26
C ALA A 294 3.33 5.05 15.58
N LEU A 295 3.21 5.11 14.25
CA LEU A 295 2.51 4.06 13.50
C LEU A 295 3.26 2.73 13.60
N THR A 296 4.58 2.74 13.47
CA THR A 296 5.41 1.54 13.55
C THR A 296 5.35 0.90 14.93
N ASP A 297 5.40 1.68 15.99
CA ASP A 297 5.33 1.20 17.36
C ASP A 297 4.00 0.53 17.67
N VAL A 298 2.88 1.10 17.19
CA VAL A 298 1.57 0.44 17.29
C VAL A 298 1.54 -0.84 16.47
N LEU A 299 2.00 -0.81 15.21
CA LEU A 299 1.99 -1.97 14.31
C LEU A 299 2.79 -3.15 14.88
N LYS A 300 3.95 -2.88 15.46
CA LYS A 300 4.85 -3.88 16.03
C LYS A 300 4.52 -4.24 17.48
N GLY A 301 3.59 -3.53 18.11
CA GLY A 301 3.20 -3.79 19.49
C GLY A 301 4.20 -3.29 20.52
N VAL A 302 5.04 -2.35 20.17
CA VAL A 302 5.91 -1.61 21.09
C VAL A 302 5.07 -0.62 21.90
N ALA A 303 4.16 0.10 21.23
CA ALA A 303 3.18 0.96 21.89
C ALA A 303 1.83 0.23 22.09
N VAL A 304 1.07 0.71 23.08
CA VAL A 304 -0.31 0.26 23.32
C VAL A 304 -1.17 0.60 22.10
N ASP A 305 -1.95 -0.36 21.66
CA ASP A 305 -2.94 -0.16 20.58
C ASP A 305 -4.24 0.42 21.13
N ALA A 306 -4.28 1.72 21.34
CA ALA A 306 -5.46 2.43 21.83
C ALA A 306 -6.62 2.47 20.81
N PHE A 307 -6.37 2.07 19.55
CA PHE A 307 -7.32 2.16 18.45
C PHE A 307 -7.93 0.81 18.06
N GLY A 308 -7.42 -0.29 18.60
CA GLY A 308 -7.87 -1.65 18.24
C GLY A 308 -7.48 -2.05 16.81
N TRP A 309 -6.37 -1.54 16.29
CA TRP A 309 -5.93 -1.80 14.92
C TRP A 309 -5.28 -3.16 14.72
N ARG A 310 -4.70 -3.72 15.79
CA ARG A 310 -4.00 -5.01 15.73
C ARG A 310 -4.97 -6.16 16.01
N ASN A 311 -5.06 -7.07 15.05
CA ASN A 311 -5.85 -8.29 15.19
C ASN A 311 -4.91 -9.48 15.22
N ARG A 312 -4.86 -10.21 16.34
CA ARG A 312 -3.98 -11.37 16.50
C ARG A 312 -4.40 -12.48 15.55
N VAL A 313 -3.43 -13.04 14.84
CA VAL A 313 -3.63 -14.19 13.97
C VAL A 313 -3.88 -15.42 14.84
N GLN A 314 -4.94 -16.14 14.55
CA GLN A 314 -5.34 -17.35 15.24
C GLN A 314 -4.79 -18.59 14.52
N ASP A 315 -4.72 -19.71 15.23
CA ASP A 315 -4.35 -21.03 14.69
C ASP A 315 -2.98 -21.06 13.99
N VAL A 316 -2.02 -20.27 14.50
CA VAL A 316 -0.62 -20.34 14.04
C VAL A 316 -0.04 -21.68 14.49
N PRO A 317 0.44 -22.54 13.57
CA PRO A 317 1.08 -23.80 13.95
C PRO A 317 2.32 -23.53 14.84
N GLU A 318 2.54 -24.38 15.84
CA GLU A 318 3.80 -24.34 16.61
C GLU A 318 4.97 -24.65 15.67
N ILE A 319 5.94 -23.75 15.61
CA ILE A 319 7.18 -23.96 14.86
C ILE A 319 8.12 -24.76 15.77
N LYS A 320 8.35 -26.04 15.46
CA LYS A 320 9.43 -26.79 16.10
C LYS A 320 10.76 -26.20 15.63
N VAL A 321 11.59 -25.78 16.54
CA VAL A 321 12.89 -25.07 16.29
C VAL A 321 13.88 -25.96 15.47
N GLU A 322 13.61 -27.23 15.31
CA GLU A 322 14.45 -28.19 14.56
C GLU A 322 14.46 -27.95 13.04
N ASP A 323 13.47 -27.24 12.48
CA ASP A 323 13.36 -27.02 11.02
C ASP A 323 14.04 -25.73 10.52
N ALA A 324 14.62 -24.92 11.41
CA ALA A 324 15.39 -23.73 11.05
C ALA A 324 16.86 -24.10 10.75
N GLY A 325 17.08 -24.94 9.74
CA GLY A 325 18.42 -25.25 9.23
C GLY A 325 19.08 -23.95 8.73
N VAL A 326 20.04 -23.46 9.49
CA VAL A 326 20.94 -22.39 9.09
C VAL A 326 21.75 -22.86 7.86
N ALA A 327 21.37 -22.40 6.69
CA ALA A 327 22.18 -22.56 5.50
C ALA A 327 23.45 -21.69 5.67
N THR A 328 24.50 -22.29 6.23
CA THR A 328 25.83 -21.69 6.27
C THR A 328 26.41 -21.66 4.87
N ASN A 329 26.33 -20.52 4.19
CA ASN A 329 27.09 -20.26 2.98
C ASN A 329 28.55 -20.04 3.35
N LYS A 330 29.43 -21.00 2.99
CA LYS A 330 30.88 -20.79 2.93
C LYS A 330 31.18 -19.81 1.79
N PRO A 331 32.09 -18.86 1.97
CA PRO A 331 32.47 -17.92 0.92
C PRO A 331 33.45 -18.61 -0.07
N HIS A 332 33.11 -18.66 -1.34
CA HIS A 332 34.06 -18.84 -2.42
C HIS A 332 34.31 -17.50 -3.10
N GLY A 333 35.61 -17.22 -3.26
CA GLY A 333 36.19 -15.94 -3.60
C GLY A 333 35.97 -15.43 -5.02
N HIS A 334 36.13 -14.14 -5.10
CA HIS A 334 36.50 -13.24 -6.22
C HIS A 334 35.87 -13.43 -7.61
N ASN A 335 35.05 -12.51 -8.09
CA ASN A 335 35.52 -11.54 -9.08
C ASN A 335 34.53 -10.37 -9.29
N LYS A 336 35.08 -9.26 -9.75
CA LYS A 336 34.55 -7.91 -9.86
C LYS A 336 33.50 -7.74 -10.98
N SER A 337 32.69 -6.75 -10.79
CA SER A 337 32.08 -5.79 -11.73
C SER A 337 30.58 -5.94 -11.99
N SER A 338 29.90 -4.85 -11.63
CA SER A 338 28.72 -4.25 -12.27
C SER A 338 27.67 -5.19 -12.87
N VAL A 339 26.58 -5.42 -12.14
CA VAL A 339 25.19 -5.45 -12.60
C VAL A 339 24.30 -5.66 -11.36
N TYR A 340 24.03 -4.61 -10.63
CA TYR A 340 23.09 -4.66 -9.49
C TYR A 340 21.86 -3.84 -9.85
N GLN A 341 21.02 -4.34 -10.75
CA GLN A 341 19.64 -3.82 -10.90
C GLN A 341 18.73 -4.69 -11.79
N ARG A 342 18.95 -6.01 -11.87
CA ARG A 342 17.94 -6.92 -12.45
C ARG A 342 18.01 -8.24 -11.71
N ASN A 343 17.06 -8.49 -10.80
CA ASN A 343 16.63 -9.81 -10.33
C ASN A 343 16.22 -9.82 -8.85
N VAL A 344 15.18 -9.07 -8.49
CA VAL A 344 14.44 -9.30 -7.25
C VAL A 344 13.16 -10.12 -7.48
N TYR A 345 12.78 -10.39 -8.74
CA TYR A 345 11.53 -11.10 -9.09
C TYR A 345 11.72 -12.53 -9.63
N ALA A 346 12.92 -13.06 -9.69
CA ALA A 346 13.18 -14.36 -10.28
C ALA A 346 13.95 -15.32 -9.35
N ARG A 347 13.36 -15.62 -8.18
CA ARG A 347 13.52 -16.91 -7.52
C ARG A 347 12.14 -17.34 -7.05
N SER A 348 11.57 -18.32 -7.76
CA SER A 348 10.34 -19.00 -7.40
C SER A 348 10.54 -19.69 -6.06
N MET A 349 10.20 -19.02 -4.95
CA MET A 349 9.80 -19.73 -3.75
C MET A 349 8.35 -20.13 -3.98
N SER A 350 8.03 -21.40 -3.87
CA SER A 350 6.67 -21.92 -3.83
C SER A 350 5.99 -21.28 -2.61
N VAL A 351 5.16 -20.28 -2.85
CA VAL A 351 4.40 -19.60 -1.80
C VAL A 351 3.05 -20.31 -1.68
N PRO A 352 2.73 -20.92 -0.55
CA PRO A 352 1.43 -21.53 -0.35
C PRO A 352 0.29 -20.50 -0.44
N MET A 353 -0.76 -20.85 -1.16
CA MET A 353 -1.92 -20.00 -1.42
C MET A 353 -3.15 -20.53 -0.68
N VAL A 354 -3.98 -19.61 -0.20
CA VAL A 354 -5.33 -19.93 0.29
C VAL A 354 -6.36 -19.58 -0.77
N GLN A 355 -7.05 -20.58 -1.32
CA GLN A 355 -8.22 -20.39 -2.17
C GLN A 355 -9.48 -20.76 -1.39
N VAL A 356 -10.48 -19.93 -1.44
CA VAL A 356 -11.82 -20.22 -0.93
C VAL A 356 -12.73 -20.44 -2.13
N LYS A 357 -13.29 -21.64 -2.26
CA LYS A 357 -14.37 -21.90 -3.22
C LYS A 357 -15.66 -21.43 -2.58
N THR A 358 -16.34 -20.51 -3.18
CA THR A 358 -17.75 -20.15 -2.91
C THR A 358 -18.67 -20.98 -3.77
#